data_336a0f12a5c314f11fd63b3dd6bdc105
#
_entry.id   336a0f12a5c314f11fd63b3dd6bdc105
#
_cell.length_a   1.000
_cell.length_b   1.000
_cell.length_c   1.000
_cell.angle_alpha   90.00
_cell.angle_beta   90.00
_cell.angle_gamma   90.00
#
_symmetry.space_group_name_H-M   'P 1'
#
loop_
_entity.id
_entity.type
_entity.pdbx_description
1 polymer ?
#
loop_
_entity_poly.entity_id
_entity_poly.type
_entity_poly.pdbx_seq_one_letter_code
_entity_poly.pdbx_strand_id
1 'polypeptide(L)'
;DEDSTEEHTGETKEHYAPRADENIRFRISREKQEDNEDTPIDTRQLNEAIHIIAKYLRMGYSKETIWAMIEPFQELSPIHITKDLRIKLPLYDKEIELPPVQKAVFLLFLKHPEGIYFKNLINHHTELYKLYRKLAIRGSSINHAATVMDLVNPLSNSMNEKCSQIKKRI
;
A
#
# COMPACT_ATOMS: atom_id res chain seq x y z
N ASP A 1 4.79 2.81 -67.93
CA ASP A 1 4.30 1.45 -67.65
C ASP A 1 4.82 0.98 -66.31
N GLU A 2 3.83 0.58 -65.45
CA GLU A 2 3.93 -0.22 -64.24
C GLU A 2 4.69 0.41 -63.04
N ASP A 3 4.06 1.19 -62.20
CA ASP A 3 3.19 0.89 -61.06
C ASP A 3 3.61 -0.33 -60.24
N SER A 4 4.20 -0.06 -59.07
CA SER A 4 4.28 -0.96 -57.96
C SER A 4 4.31 -0.19 -56.65
N THR A 5 3.11 0.05 -56.13
CA THR A 5 2.82 0.50 -54.79
C THR A 5 3.24 -0.60 -53.78
N GLU A 6 4.26 -0.38 -52.96
CA GLU A 6 4.50 -1.13 -51.76
C GLU A 6 3.81 -0.47 -50.58
N GLU A 7 2.73 -1.10 -50.14
CA GLU A 7 2.06 -0.80 -48.87
C GLU A 7 2.98 -1.17 -47.70
N HIS A 8 3.43 -0.16 -46.98
CA HIS A 8 4.12 -0.32 -45.71
C HIS A 8 3.07 -0.39 -44.59
N THR A 9 2.65 -1.60 -44.24
CA THR A 9 1.82 -1.85 -43.04
C THR A 9 2.65 -1.55 -41.82
N GLY A 10 2.42 -0.36 -41.24
CA GLY A 10 2.96 0.01 -39.95
C GLY A 10 2.32 -0.80 -38.83
N GLU A 11 3.05 -1.74 -38.29
CA GLU A 11 2.71 -2.36 -36.99
C GLU A 11 2.75 -1.30 -35.90
N THR A 12 1.58 -0.83 -35.48
CA THR A 12 1.40 -0.07 -34.26
C THR A 12 1.68 -0.98 -33.07
N LYS A 13 2.87 -0.86 -32.48
CA LYS A 13 3.17 -1.42 -31.15
C LYS A 13 2.20 -0.80 -30.16
N GLU A 14 1.18 -1.56 -29.80
CA GLU A 14 0.32 -1.23 -28.67
C GLU A 14 1.18 -1.06 -27.42
N HIS A 15 1.25 0.20 -26.99
CA HIS A 15 1.88 0.55 -25.72
C HIS A 15 0.96 0.01 -24.61
N TYR A 16 1.35 -1.10 -24.01
CA TYR A 16 0.68 -1.68 -22.85
C TYR A 16 0.69 -0.68 -21.70
N ALA A 17 -0.37 0.12 -21.61
CA ALA A 17 -0.64 0.91 -20.42
C ALA A 17 -1.06 -0.05 -19.31
N PRO A 18 -0.40 -0.04 -18.13
CA PRO A 18 -0.86 -0.84 -17.02
C PRO A 18 -2.29 -0.44 -16.66
N ARG A 19 -3.18 -1.43 -16.59
CA ARG A 19 -4.59 -1.24 -16.23
C ARG A 19 -4.70 -0.52 -14.91
N ALA A 20 -5.47 0.56 -14.92
CA ALA A 20 -5.75 1.42 -13.76
C ALA A 20 -6.59 0.75 -12.67
N ASP A 21 -6.78 -0.57 -12.71
CA ASP A 21 -7.73 -1.31 -11.88
C ASP A 21 -7.15 -1.81 -10.54
N GLU A 22 -5.88 -1.58 -10.27
CA GLU A 22 -5.34 -1.80 -8.92
C GLU A 22 -5.43 -0.53 -8.07
N ASN A 23 -6.64 0.03 -7.95
CA ASN A 23 -6.95 0.99 -6.91
C ASN A 23 -6.88 0.27 -5.56
N ILE A 24 -5.78 0.45 -4.84
CA ILE A 24 -5.70 0.11 -3.43
C ILE A 24 -6.69 1.04 -2.72
N ARG A 25 -7.92 0.57 -2.51
CA ARG A 25 -8.95 1.30 -1.76
C ARG A 25 -8.64 1.22 -0.28
N PHE A 26 -7.87 2.17 0.22
CA PHE A 26 -7.77 2.40 1.66
C PHE A 26 -9.04 3.11 2.13
N ARG A 27 -9.88 2.41 2.88
CA ARG A 27 -11.05 3.01 3.52
C ARG A 27 -10.58 3.68 4.80
N ILE A 28 -10.49 5.01 4.79
CA ILE A 28 -10.26 5.80 6.01
C ILE A 28 -11.61 6.00 6.68
N SER A 29 -11.91 5.21 7.70
CA SER A 29 -13.05 5.44 8.57
C SER A 29 -12.67 6.51 9.59
N ARG A 30 -13.32 7.70 9.51
CA ARG A 30 -13.33 8.70 10.56
C ARG A 30 -14.45 8.36 11.55
N GLU A 31 -14.32 7.27 12.25
CA GLU A 31 -15.22 7.01 13.37
C GLU A 31 -14.58 7.47 14.69
N LYS A 32 -15.40 8.11 15.51
CA LYS A 32 -15.04 8.51 16.88
C LYS A 32 -14.60 7.26 17.62
N GLN A 33 -13.45 7.38 18.26
CA GLN A 33 -12.93 6.39 19.18
C GLN A 33 -13.88 6.30 20.36
N GLU A 34 -14.82 5.36 20.31
CA GLU A 34 -15.40 4.80 21.50
C GLU A 34 -14.38 3.79 22.01
N ASP A 35 -14.02 3.94 23.28
CA ASP A 35 -13.08 3.07 23.97
C ASP A 35 -13.56 1.61 23.82
N ASN A 36 -12.89 0.85 22.96
CA ASN A 36 -13.08 -0.59 22.92
C ASN A 36 -12.42 -1.13 24.20
N GLU A 37 -13.25 -1.31 25.21
CA GLU A 37 -12.96 -2.25 26.30
C GLU A 37 -12.58 -3.58 25.64
N ASP A 38 -11.44 -4.14 26.03
CA ASP A 38 -10.99 -5.48 25.69
C ASP A 38 -12.16 -6.47 25.94
N THR A 39 -12.92 -6.77 24.89
CA THR A 39 -13.91 -7.85 24.98
C THR A 39 -13.10 -9.13 25.18
N PRO A 40 -13.25 -9.80 26.34
CA PRO A 40 -12.49 -11.02 26.60
C PRO A 40 -12.81 -12.02 25.49
N ILE A 41 -11.76 -12.53 24.83
CA ILE A 41 -11.90 -13.55 23.78
C ILE A 41 -12.68 -14.70 24.41
N ASP A 42 -13.89 -14.98 23.87
CA ASP A 42 -14.68 -16.12 24.31
C ASP A 42 -13.93 -17.41 23.95
N THR A 43 -13.27 -17.97 24.95
CA THR A 43 -12.49 -19.21 24.85
C THR A 43 -13.30 -20.35 24.24
N ARG A 44 -14.62 -20.33 24.37
CA ARG A 44 -15.51 -21.34 23.79
C ARG A 44 -15.58 -21.18 22.28
N GLN A 45 -15.79 -19.98 21.80
CA GLN A 45 -15.81 -19.67 20.33
C GLN A 45 -14.46 -19.97 19.69
N LEU A 46 -13.37 -19.64 20.37
CA LEU A 46 -12.03 -19.97 19.91
C LEU A 46 -11.81 -21.49 19.79
N ASN A 47 -12.23 -22.27 20.79
CA ASN A 47 -12.13 -23.72 20.77
C ASN A 47 -12.99 -24.34 19.66
N GLU A 48 -14.19 -23.82 19.41
CA GLU A 48 -15.03 -24.24 18.29
C GLU A 48 -14.36 -23.99 16.93
N ALA A 49 -13.76 -22.81 16.74
CA ALA A 49 -13.02 -22.49 15.51
C ALA A 49 -11.82 -23.41 15.31
N ILE A 50 -11.04 -23.67 16.37
CA ILE A 50 -9.91 -24.60 16.33
C ILE A 50 -10.36 -26.02 15.96
N HIS A 51 -11.49 -26.47 16.50
CA HIS A 51 -12.06 -27.80 16.18
C HIS A 51 -12.46 -27.93 14.72
N ILE A 52 -13.07 -26.89 14.16
CA ILE A 52 -13.44 -26.83 12.75
C ILE A 52 -12.22 -26.89 11.85
N ILE A 53 -11.20 -26.07 12.11
CA ILE A 53 -9.94 -26.07 11.37
C ILE A 53 -9.25 -27.44 11.43
N ALA A 54 -9.16 -28.04 12.63
CA ALA A 54 -8.56 -29.35 12.83
C ALA A 54 -9.34 -30.46 12.10
N LYS A 55 -10.64 -30.34 11.96
CA LYS A 55 -11.47 -31.27 11.16
C LYS A 55 -11.09 -31.18 9.68
N TYR A 56 -10.99 -30.00 9.09
CA TYR A 56 -10.64 -29.85 7.68
C TYR A 56 -9.21 -30.32 7.40
N LEU A 57 -8.26 -30.07 8.28
CA LEU A 57 -6.88 -30.60 8.17
C LEU A 57 -6.87 -32.15 8.17
N ARG A 58 -7.69 -32.78 9.02
CA ARG A 58 -7.83 -34.26 9.05
C ARG A 58 -8.50 -34.82 7.80
N MET A 59 -9.33 -34.04 7.12
CA MET A 59 -9.94 -34.39 5.84
C MET A 59 -8.98 -34.25 4.66
N GLY A 60 -7.73 -33.82 4.90
CA GLY A 60 -6.68 -33.69 3.90
C GLY A 60 -6.59 -32.34 3.20
N TYR A 61 -7.34 -31.32 3.66
CA TYR A 61 -7.17 -29.96 3.14
C TYR A 61 -5.84 -29.38 3.62
N SER A 62 -5.12 -28.74 2.72
CA SER A 62 -3.87 -28.05 3.10
C SER A 62 -4.17 -26.76 3.89
N LYS A 63 -3.20 -26.28 4.66
CA LYS A 63 -3.33 -25.00 5.38
C LYS A 63 -3.60 -23.86 4.40
N GLU A 64 -2.93 -23.86 3.26
CA GLU A 64 -3.08 -22.85 2.20
C GLU A 64 -4.50 -22.84 1.64
N THR A 65 -5.10 -24.02 1.43
CA THR A 65 -6.50 -24.14 0.98
C THR A 65 -7.47 -23.58 2.01
N ILE A 66 -7.26 -23.88 3.29
CA ILE A 66 -8.10 -23.35 4.38
C ILE A 66 -7.98 -21.83 4.47
N TRP A 67 -6.75 -21.29 4.37
CA TRP A 67 -6.52 -19.84 4.34
C TRP A 67 -7.19 -19.16 3.16
N ALA A 68 -7.09 -19.72 1.95
CA ALA A 68 -7.75 -19.18 0.77
C ALA A 68 -9.30 -19.15 0.89
N MET A 69 -9.89 -20.05 1.66
CA MET A 69 -11.33 -20.04 1.96
C MET A 69 -11.72 -18.96 2.98
N ILE A 70 -10.82 -18.62 3.91
CA ILE A 70 -11.06 -17.64 4.98
C ILE A 70 -10.71 -16.22 4.51
N GLU A 71 -9.74 -16.07 3.63
CA GLU A 71 -9.24 -14.79 3.14
C GLU A 71 -10.35 -13.81 2.67
N PRO A 72 -11.41 -14.27 1.92
CA PRO A 72 -12.50 -13.37 1.52
C PRO A 72 -13.33 -12.81 2.70
N PHE A 73 -13.24 -13.42 3.88
CA PHE A 73 -13.96 -13.01 5.08
C PHE A 73 -13.08 -12.22 6.06
N GLN A 74 -11.82 -12.00 5.72
CA GLN A 74 -10.94 -11.17 6.55
C GLN A 74 -11.36 -9.71 6.44
N GLU A 75 -11.73 -9.13 7.56
CA GLU A 75 -11.94 -7.68 7.64
C GLU A 75 -10.60 -6.96 7.47
N LEU A 76 -10.60 -5.92 6.62
CA LEU A 76 -9.44 -5.07 6.48
C LEU A 76 -9.24 -4.28 7.78
N SER A 77 -8.07 -4.39 8.38
CA SER A 77 -7.74 -3.57 9.54
C SER A 77 -7.79 -2.09 9.19
N PRO A 78 -8.43 -1.25 10.02
CA PRO A 78 -8.25 0.18 9.90
C PRO A 78 -6.78 0.55 10.09
N ILE A 79 -6.34 1.59 9.41
CA ILE A 79 -5.01 2.15 9.61
C ILE A 79 -5.11 3.27 10.64
N HIS A 80 -4.40 3.13 11.75
CA HIS A 80 -4.28 4.17 12.76
C HIS A 80 -2.91 4.83 12.67
N ILE A 81 -2.90 6.15 12.46
CA ILE A 81 -1.68 6.95 12.44
C ILE A 81 -1.61 7.80 13.70
N THR A 82 -0.60 7.53 14.53
CA THR A 82 -0.38 8.26 15.78
C THR A 82 0.16 9.67 15.52
N LYS A 83 0.17 10.53 16.58
CA LYS A 83 0.77 11.87 16.51
C LYS A 83 2.24 11.85 16.12
N ASP A 84 2.96 10.77 16.46
CA ASP A 84 4.38 10.54 16.14
C ASP A 84 4.57 9.88 14.76
N LEU A 85 3.50 9.85 13.94
CA LEU A 85 3.49 9.25 12.61
C LEU A 85 3.84 7.75 12.59
N ARG A 86 3.54 7.01 13.67
CA ARG A 86 3.60 5.56 13.69
C ARG A 86 2.34 5.00 13.01
N ILE A 87 2.50 3.94 12.23
CA ILE A 87 1.43 3.32 11.45
C ILE A 87 1.06 2.02 12.14
N LYS A 88 -0.15 1.94 12.66
CA LYS A 88 -0.64 0.76 13.39
C LYS A 88 -1.82 0.13 12.66
N LEU A 89 -1.91 -1.18 12.72
CA LEU A 89 -3.04 -2.00 12.30
C LEU A 89 -3.68 -2.61 13.55
N PRO A 90 -4.66 -1.94 14.19
CA PRO A 90 -5.22 -2.37 15.47
C PRO A 90 -5.78 -3.79 15.46
N LEU A 91 -6.44 -4.20 14.36
CA LEU A 91 -7.03 -5.53 14.25
C LEU A 91 -5.99 -6.67 14.36
N TYR A 92 -4.73 -6.40 14.00
CA TYR A 92 -3.65 -7.38 14.02
C TYR A 92 -2.61 -7.11 15.12
N ASP A 93 -2.86 -6.11 15.96
CA ASP A 93 -1.87 -5.59 16.95
C ASP A 93 -0.48 -5.39 16.34
N LYS A 94 -0.46 -4.91 15.09
CA LYS A 94 0.77 -4.79 14.31
C LYS A 94 1.11 -3.34 14.06
N GLU A 95 2.41 -3.00 14.20
CA GLU A 95 2.97 -1.74 13.73
C GLU A 95 3.72 -1.96 12.42
N ILE A 96 3.46 -1.09 11.43
CA ILE A 96 4.16 -1.11 10.16
C ILE A 96 5.38 -0.18 10.25
N GLU A 97 6.56 -0.77 10.20
CA GLU A 97 7.81 -0.01 10.18
C GLU A 97 8.27 0.25 8.76
N LEU A 98 8.26 1.53 8.39
CA LEU A 98 8.77 2.01 7.10
C LEU A 98 9.94 2.95 7.32
N PRO A 99 11.01 2.85 6.49
CA PRO A 99 12.05 3.88 6.43
C PRO A 99 11.46 5.28 6.18
N PRO A 100 12.10 6.36 6.65
CA PRO A 100 11.54 7.71 6.59
C PRO A 100 11.01 8.13 5.21
N VAL A 101 11.74 7.84 4.15
CA VAL A 101 11.32 8.17 2.77
C VAL A 101 10.06 7.39 2.36
N GLN A 102 10.06 6.08 2.61
CA GLN A 102 8.91 5.22 2.29
C GLN A 102 7.68 5.63 3.11
N LYS A 103 7.89 5.94 4.40
CA LYS A 103 6.82 6.42 5.28
C LYS A 103 6.25 7.75 4.79
N ALA A 104 7.08 8.69 4.34
CA ALA A 104 6.63 9.97 3.78
C ALA A 104 5.78 9.77 2.51
N VAL A 105 6.22 8.88 1.61
CA VAL A 105 5.47 8.50 0.40
C VAL A 105 4.13 7.86 0.78
N PHE A 106 4.13 6.91 1.69
CA PHE A 106 2.91 6.24 2.16
C PHE A 106 1.90 7.23 2.74
N LEU A 107 2.35 8.12 3.63
CA LEU A 107 1.51 9.15 4.23
C LEU A 107 0.98 10.17 3.22
N LEU A 108 1.77 10.49 2.18
CA LEU A 108 1.30 11.34 1.09
C LEU A 108 0.10 10.70 0.38
N PHE A 109 0.21 9.43 -0.02
CA PHE A 109 -0.89 8.73 -0.70
C PHE A 109 -2.11 8.53 0.20
N LEU A 110 -1.94 8.31 1.50
CA LEU A 110 -3.05 8.24 2.45
C LEU A 110 -3.83 9.56 2.57
N LYS A 111 -3.16 10.70 2.39
CA LYS A 111 -3.81 12.02 2.40
C LYS A 111 -4.57 12.33 1.11
N HIS A 112 -4.29 11.60 0.06
CA HIS A 112 -4.89 11.75 -1.26
C HIS A 112 -5.63 10.48 -1.68
N PRO A 113 -6.79 10.17 -1.04
CA PRO A 113 -7.55 8.96 -1.33
C PRO A 113 -8.10 8.91 -2.76
N GLU A 114 -8.19 10.06 -3.42
CA GLU A 114 -8.51 10.20 -4.84
C GLU A 114 -7.42 9.68 -5.77
N GLY A 115 -6.24 9.42 -5.22
CA GLY A 115 -5.04 9.02 -5.94
C GLY A 115 -4.25 10.19 -6.52
N ILE A 116 -2.97 9.94 -6.80
CA ILE A 116 -2.06 10.92 -7.39
C ILE A 116 -1.51 10.34 -8.69
N TYR A 117 -1.72 11.05 -9.80
CA TYR A 117 -1.05 10.70 -11.05
C TYR A 117 0.45 10.97 -10.95
N PHE A 118 1.28 10.00 -11.28
CA PHE A 118 2.74 10.14 -11.18
C PHE A 118 3.31 11.30 -12.01
N LYS A 119 2.71 11.60 -13.16
CA LYS A 119 3.05 12.77 -13.97
C LYS A 119 2.83 14.11 -13.27
N ASN A 120 1.96 14.12 -12.24
CA ASN A 120 1.58 15.32 -11.49
C ASN A 120 2.26 15.38 -10.10
N LEU A 121 3.15 14.44 -9.78
CA LEU A 121 3.83 14.37 -8.47
C LEU A 121 4.60 15.65 -8.13
N ILE A 122 5.07 16.38 -9.11
CA ILE A 122 5.74 17.67 -8.89
C ILE A 122 4.86 18.66 -8.13
N ASN A 123 3.54 18.62 -8.31
CA ASN A 123 2.59 19.47 -7.60
C ASN A 123 2.54 19.15 -6.08
N HIS A 124 2.94 17.96 -5.68
CA HIS A 124 2.97 17.48 -4.31
C HIS A 124 4.38 17.57 -3.67
N HIS A 125 5.35 18.15 -4.37
CA HIS A 125 6.73 18.29 -3.89
C HIS A 125 6.81 18.89 -2.49
N THR A 126 6.16 20.04 -2.27
CA THR A 126 6.21 20.76 -0.99
C THR A 126 5.60 19.95 0.15
N GLU A 127 4.53 19.23 -0.11
CA GLU A 127 3.87 18.38 0.88
C GLU A 127 4.73 17.17 1.24
N LEU A 128 5.26 16.47 0.24
CA LEU A 128 6.16 15.35 0.43
C LEU A 128 7.43 15.76 1.19
N TYR A 129 7.99 16.92 0.86
CA TYR A 129 9.15 17.47 1.57
C TYR A 129 8.85 17.73 3.05
N LYS A 130 7.68 18.33 3.38
CA LYS A 130 7.26 18.57 4.76
C LYS A 130 7.10 17.27 5.55
N LEU A 131 6.48 16.25 4.93
CA LEU A 131 6.33 14.92 5.54
C LEU A 131 7.68 14.27 5.78
N TYR A 132 8.54 14.24 4.77
CA TYR A 132 9.86 13.62 4.89
C TYR A 132 10.72 14.31 5.94
N ARG A 133 10.73 15.64 5.96
CA ARG A 133 11.48 16.41 6.96
C ARG A 133 11.03 16.15 8.40
N LYS A 134 9.74 15.89 8.64
CA LYS A 134 9.23 15.52 9.97
C LYS A 134 9.70 14.14 10.42
N LEU A 135 9.89 13.22 9.48
CA LEU A 135 10.27 11.83 9.73
C LEU A 135 11.78 11.61 9.78
N ALA A 136 12.53 12.48 9.14
CA ALA A 136 13.98 12.39 9.08
C ALA A 136 14.61 12.66 10.45
N ILE A 137 15.64 11.89 10.77
CA ILE A 137 16.40 12.08 12.00
C ILE A 137 17.13 13.44 11.96
N ARG A 138 16.99 14.23 13.01
CA ARG A 138 17.72 15.50 13.14
C ARG A 138 19.22 15.23 13.09
N GLY A 139 19.94 15.99 12.25
CA GLY A 139 21.39 15.83 12.08
C GLY A 139 21.81 14.84 10.99
N SER A 140 20.86 14.25 10.27
CA SER A 140 21.17 13.48 9.07
C SER A 140 21.80 14.37 8.00
N SER A 141 22.95 13.95 7.44
CA SER A 141 23.61 14.62 6.31
C SER A 141 22.88 14.43 4.97
N ILE A 142 21.73 13.77 4.97
CA ILE A 142 20.94 13.46 3.78
C ILE A 142 20.37 14.76 3.21
N ASN A 143 20.59 15.00 1.93
CA ASN A 143 19.94 16.10 1.22
C ASN A 143 18.48 15.75 0.93
N HIS A 144 17.61 16.09 1.87
CA HIS A 144 16.16 15.81 1.77
C HIS A 144 15.51 16.44 0.54
N ALA A 145 15.99 17.63 0.12
CA ALA A 145 15.44 18.32 -1.04
C ALA A 145 15.78 17.55 -2.33
N ALA A 146 17.02 17.11 -2.49
CA ALA A 146 17.43 16.31 -3.65
C ALA A 146 16.67 14.98 -3.73
N THR A 147 16.49 14.29 -2.59
CA THR A 147 15.73 13.04 -2.52
C THR A 147 14.28 13.26 -2.95
N VAL A 148 13.63 14.33 -2.49
CA VAL A 148 12.24 14.61 -2.85
C VAL A 148 12.12 15.03 -4.31
N MET A 149 13.08 15.81 -4.83
CA MET A 149 13.11 16.17 -6.26
C MET A 149 13.23 14.94 -7.16
N ASP A 150 14.05 13.97 -6.77
CA ASP A 150 14.15 12.71 -7.52
C ASP A 150 12.84 11.90 -7.48
N LEU A 151 12.19 11.84 -6.31
CA LEU A 151 10.90 11.14 -6.15
C LEU A 151 9.78 11.75 -7.01
N VAL A 152 9.73 13.06 -7.14
CA VAL A 152 8.67 13.75 -7.90
C VAL A 152 9.00 13.93 -9.38
N ASN A 153 10.21 13.56 -9.80
CA ASN A 153 10.62 13.62 -11.20
C ASN A 153 9.92 12.53 -12.01
N PRO A 154 9.08 12.89 -13.00
CA PRO A 154 8.35 11.91 -13.79
C PRO A 154 9.23 11.03 -14.68
N LEU A 155 10.49 11.44 -14.92
CA LEU A 155 11.47 10.68 -15.68
C LEU A 155 12.27 9.70 -14.80
N SER A 156 12.17 9.82 -13.47
CA SER A 156 12.80 8.92 -12.51
C SER A 156 11.87 7.76 -12.17
N ASN A 157 12.45 6.57 -11.97
CA ASN A 157 11.71 5.41 -11.47
C ASN A 157 11.61 5.37 -9.93
N SER A 158 12.18 6.34 -9.24
CA SER A 158 12.32 6.36 -7.78
C SER A 158 10.99 6.21 -7.04
N MET A 159 9.92 6.87 -7.49
CA MET A 159 8.60 6.73 -6.87
C MET A 159 8.04 5.30 -7.00
N ASN A 160 8.12 4.69 -8.19
CA ASN A 160 7.69 3.31 -8.41
C ASN A 160 8.44 2.33 -7.52
N GLU A 161 9.75 2.51 -7.37
CA GLU A 161 10.58 1.69 -6.49
C GLU A 161 10.12 1.81 -5.03
N LYS A 162 9.84 3.03 -4.54
CA LYS A 162 9.35 3.22 -3.17
C LYS A 162 7.98 2.60 -2.97
N CYS A 163 7.06 2.75 -3.91
CA CYS A 163 5.75 2.11 -3.87
C CYS A 163 5.88 0.57 -3.82
N SER A 164 6.74 -0.01 -4.66
CA SER A 164 7.00 -1.45 -4.67
C SER A 164 7.62 -1.94 -3.35
N GLN A 165 8.54 -1.16 -2.77
CA GLN A 165 9.15 -1.47 -1.48
C GLN A 165 8.13 -1.38 -0.32
N ILE A 166 7.22 -0.41 -0.37
CA ILE A 166 6.12 -0.27 0.60
C ILE A 166 5.19 -1.48 0.52
N LYS A 167 4.75 -1.85 -0.70
CA LYS A 167 3.87 -3.01 -0.93
C LYS A 167 4.44 -4.32 -0.37
N LYS A 168 5.76 -4.48 -0.34
CA LYS A 168 6.41 -5.68 0.24
C LYS A 168 6.46 -5.70 1.77
N ARG A 169 6.19 -4.56 2.44
CA ARG A 169 6.31 -4.42 3.89
C ARG A 169 4.97 -4.35 4.61
N ILE A 170 3.91 -4.07 3.89
CA ILE A 170 2.52 -4.09 4.35
C ILE A 170 1.92 -5.47 4.12
#